data_d2f71c3fd205cb48f799e057a0303323
#
_entry.id   d2f71c3fd205cb48f799e057a0303323
#
_cell.length_a   1.000
_cell.length_b   1.000
_cell.length_c   1.000
_cell.angle_alpha   90.00
_cell.angle_beta   90.00
_cell.angle_gamma   90.00
#
_symmetry.space_group_name_H-M   'P 1'
#
loop_
_entity.id
_entity.type
_entity.pdbx_description
1 polymer ?
#
loop_
_entity_poly.entity_id
_entity_poly.type
_entity_poly.pdbx_seq_one_letter_code
_entity_poly.pdbx_strand_id
1 'polypeptide(L)'
;MEPEKTYQYLEDLAEKIGISIRYEDLSGELTARSGLCKIKGRYLYIMDTSRDLTKRIELLSQCLSQMNLEGIYIIPAIRDLIERSR
;
A
#
# COMPACT_ATOMS: atom_id res chain seq x y z
N MET A 1 -6.23 15.73 5.27
CA MET A 1 -6.98 14.45 5.20
C MET A 1 -6.64 13.61 6.41
N GLU A 2 -7.62 13.06 7.06
CA GLU A 2 -7.40 12.21 8.23
C GLU A 2 -6.68 10.92 7.84
N PRO A 3 -5.84 10.36 8.74
CA PRO A 3 -5.06 9.16 8.43
C PRO A 3 -5.92 7.98 7.97
N GLU A 4 -7.08 7.76 8.57
CA GLU A 4 -7.96 6.66 8.19
C GLU A 4 -8.46 6.83 6.75
N LYS A 5 -8.81 8.05 6.37
CA LYS A 5 -9.25 8.35 5.01
C LYS A 5 -8.11 8.26 4.02
N THR A 6 -6.92 8.69 4.44
CA THR A 6 -5.71 8.56 3.62
C THR A 6 -5.44 7.09 3.32
N TYR A 7 -5.49 6.25 4.33
CA TYR A 7 -5.24 4.82 4.16
C TYR A 7 -6.30 4.18 3.27
N GLN A 8 -7.57 4.53 3.49
CA GLN A 8 -8.65 4.01 2.65
C GLN A 8 -8.46 4.38 1.18
N TYR A 9 -8.03 5.61 0.92
CA TYR A 9 -7.76 6.05 -0.45
C TYR A 9 -6.65 5.22 -1.07
N LEU A 10 -5.57 4.96 -0.32
CA LEU A 10 -4.45 4.15 -0.80
C LEU A 10 -4.88 2.71 -1.07
N GLU A 11 -5.71 2.13 -0.21
CA GLU A 11 -6.25 0.78 -0.43
C GLU A 11 -7.10 0.72 -1.70
N ASP A 12 -7.98 1.70 -1.89
CA ASP A 12 -8.85 1.77 -3.06
C ASP A 12 -8.01 1.94 -4.34
N LEU A 13 -6.97 2.76 -4.27
CA LEU A 13 -6.06 2.96 -5.40
C LEU A 13 -5.31 1.68 -5.75
N ALA A 14 -4.82 0.97 -4.75
CA ALA A 14 -4.13 -0.31 -4.96
C ALA A 14 -5.07 -1.31 -5.65
N GLU A 15 -6.29 -1.44 -5.16
CA GLU A 15 -7.27 -2.33 -5.76
C GLU A 15 -7.59 -1.93 -7.20
N LYS A 16 -7.72 -0.64 -7.45
CA LYS A 16 -8.01 -0.11 -8.78
C LYS A 16 -6.94 -0.48 -9.81
N ILE A 17 -5.68 -0.56 -9.40
CA ILE A 17 -4.58 -0.93 -10.30
C ILE A 17 -4.26 -2.42 -10.26
N GLY A 18 -5.10 -3.23 -9.61
CA GLY A 18 -4.98 -4.68 -9.65
C GLY A 18 -4.12 -5.31 -8.56
N ILE A 19 -3.85 -4.59 -7.47
CA ILE A 19 -3.16 -5.15 -6.33
C ILE A 19 -4.17 -5.61 -5.30
N SER A 20 -4.16 -6.91 -4.97
CA SER A 20 -4.95 -7.43 -3.86
C SER A 20 -4.18 -7.23 -2.57
N ILE A 21 -4.84 -6.79 -1.52
CA ILE A 21 -4.20 -6.61 -0.22
C ILE A 21 -4.71 -7.70 0.72
N ARG A 22 -3.76 -8.44 1.30
CA ARG A 22 -4.05 -9.43 2.33
C ARG A 22 -3.50 -8.90 3.65
N TYR A 23 -4.29 -9.03 4.70
CA TYR A 23 -3.90 -8.61 6.04
C TYR A 23 -3.51 -9.81 6.87
N GLU A 24 -2.31 -9.79 7.45
CA GLU A 24 -1.82 -10.86 8.32
C GLU A 24 -1.05 -10.25 9.49
N ASP A 25 -1.17 -10.88 10.65
CA ASP A 25 -0.37 -10.49 11.81
C ASP A 25 0.99 -11.17 11.73
N LEU A 26 2.02 -10.38 11.41
CA LEU A 26 3.38 -10.88 11.25
C LEU A 26 4.25 -10.63 12.49
N SER A 27 3.65 -10.16 13.59
CA SER A 27 4.40 -9.78 14.80
C SER A 27 5.18 -10.92 15.44
N GLY A 28 4.73 -12.18 15.24
CA GLY A 28 5.40 -13.36 15.77
C GLY A 28 6.50 -13.92 14.89
N GLU A 29 6.72 -13.34 13.72
CA GLU A 29 7.68 -13.85 12.74
C GLU A 29 8.96 -13.03 12.78
N LEU A 30 10.10 -13.69 12.92
CA LEU A 30 11.39 -12.99 12.99
C LEU A 30 11.79 -12.35 11.66
N THR A 31 11.41 -12.98 10.55
CA THR A 31 11.83 -12.55 9.22
C THR A 31 10.71 -12.06 8.33
N ALA A 32 9.45 -12.30 8.71
CA ALA A 32 8.31 -11.90 7.90
C ALA A 32 8.06 -10.40 8.02
N ARG A 33 7.72 -9.79 6.91
CA ARG A 33 7.39 -8.37 6.85
C ARG A 33 6.43 -8.11 5.70
N SER A 34 5.75 -6.96 5.75
CA SER A 34 4.89 -6.52 4.65
C SER A 34 5.67 -6.48 3.34
N GLY A 35 5.03 -6.81 2.25
CA GLY A 35 5.69 -6.77 0.97
C GLY A 35 4.79 -7.10 -0.20
N LEU A 36 5.26 -6.72 -1.39
CA LEU A 36 4.58 -6.96 -2.65
C LEU A 36 5.09 -8.25 -3.28
N CYS A 37 4.15 -9.12 -3.66
CA CYS A 37 4.44 -10.37 -4.33
C CYS A 37 3.69 -10.43 -5.65
N LYS A 38 4.26 -11.14 -6.63
CA LYS A 38 3.56 -11.41 -7.89
C LYS A 38 3.34 -12.92 -7.99
N ILE A 39 2.09 -13.33 -8.00
CA ILE A 39 1.71 -14.75 -8.03
C ILE A 39 0.80 -14.97 -9.22
N LYS A 40 1.22 -15.84 -10.15
CA LYS A 40 0.43 -16.19 -11.35
C LYS A 40 -0.02 -14.93 -12.13
N GLY A 41 0.89 -13.96 -12.26
CA GLY A 41 0.61 -12.73 -13.00
C GLY A 41 -0.20 -11.68 -12.25
N ARG A 42 -0.56 -11.95 -11.00
CA ARG A 42 -1.33 -11.02 -10.17
C ARG A 42 -0.47 -10.48 -9.04
N TYR A 43 -0.69 -9.21 -8.69
CA TYR A 43 -0.01 -8.60 -7.58
C TYR A 43 -0.77 -8.84 -6.28
N LEU A 44 -0.04 -9.22 -5.25
CA LEU A 44 -0.55 -9.39 -3.90
C LEU A 44 0.36 -8.62 -2.95
N TYR A 45 -0.21 -7.73 -2.15
CA TYR A 45 0.50 -7.06 -1.09
C TYR A 45 0.07 -7.63 0.26
N ILE A 46 1.03 -8.10 1.04
CA ILE A 46 0.74 -8.63 2.39
C ILE A 46 1.06 -7.52 3.37
N MET A 47 0.02 -7.04 4.07
CA MET A 47 0.14 -5.96 5.04
C MET A 47 0.13 -6.53 6.45
N ASP A 48 1.15 -6.18 7.23
CA ASP A 48 1.27 -6.60 8.62
C ASP A 48 0.30 -5.81 9.50
N THR A 49 -0.67 -6.49 10.07
CA THR A 49 -1.69 -5.84 10.91
C THR A 49 -1.16 -5.41 12.27
N SER A 50 0.04 -5.85 12.67
CA SER A 50 0.66 -5.40 13.92
C SER A 50 1.26 -4.00 13.80
N ARG A 51 1.38 -3.47 12.59
CA ARG A 51 1.88 -2.11 12.37
C ARG A 51 0.78 -1.08 12.61
N ASP A 52 1.15 0.08 13.15
CA ASP A 52 0.18 1.15 13.34
C ASP A 52 -0.21 1.78 12.01
N LEU A 53 -1.22 2.64 12.05
CA LEU A 53 -1.77 3.25 10.84
C LEU A 53 -0.75 4.09 10.09
N THR A 54 0.06 4.86 10.79
CA THR A 54 1.12 5.68 10.18
C THR A 54 2.09 4.81 9.38
N LYS A 55 2.50 3.69 9.95
CA LYS A 55 3.43 2.78 9.27
C LYS A 55 2.75 2.09 8.08
N ARG A 56 1.48 1.72 8.21
CA ARG A 56 0.74 1.12 7.08
C ARG A 56 0.61 2.10 5.92
N ILE A 57 0.36 3.37 6.20
CA ILE A 57 0.29 4.41 5.17
C ILE A 57 1.63 4.52 4.46
N GLU A 58 2.72 4.56 5.22
CA GLU A 58 4.07 4.63 4.67
C GLU A 58 4.37 3.43 3.77
N LEU A 59 4.08 2.22 4.25
CA LEU A 59 4.35 0.99 3.51
C LEU A 59 3.56 0.91 2.21
N LEU A 60 2.27 1.26 2.26
CA LEU A 60 1.42 1.19 1.08
C LEU A 60 1.78 2.28 0.07
N SER A 61 2.16 3.47 0.56
CA SER A 61 2.64 4.54 -0.30
C SER A 61 3.93 4.14 -1.03
N GLN A 62 4.84 3.46 -0.34
CA GLN A 62 6.06 2.94 -0.95
C GLN A 62 5.74 1.90 -2.03
N CYS A 63 4.81 1.02 -1.77
CA CYS A 63 4.36 0.04 -2.74
C CYS A 63 3.83 0.73 -4.00
N LEU A 64 2.92 1.69 -3.82
CA LEU A 64 2.31 2.41 -4.93
C LEU A 64 3.31 3.26 -5.71
N SER A 65 4.35 3.76 -5.04
CA SER A 65 5.38 4.55 -5.70
C SER A 65 6.16 3.77 -6.77
N GLN A 66 6.14 2.46 -6.68
CA GLN A 66 6.83 1.58 -7.62
C GLN A 66 5.94 1.13 -8.78
N MET A 67 4.67 1.51 -8.76
CA MET A 67 3.72 1.09 -9.77
C MET A 67 3.54 2.15 -10.85
N ASN A 68 3.07 1.71 -12.02
CA ASN A 68 2.73 2.64 -13.09
C ASN A 68 1.32 3.21 -12.81
N LEU A 69 1.29 4.51 -12.51
CA LEU A 69 0.04 5.21 -12.18
C LEU A 69 -0.41 6.16 -13.30
N GLU A 70 0.18 6.05 -14.47
CA GLU A 70 -0.23 6.87 -15.62
C GLU A 70 -1.68 6.64 -15.98
N GLY A 71 -2.36 7.74 -16.34
CA GLY A 71 -3.76 7.67 -16.74
C GLY A 71 -4.74 7.53 -15.59
N ILE A 72 -4.27 7.48 -14.36
CA ILE A 72 -5.12 7.35 -13.19
C ILE A 72 -5.16 8.69 -12.45
N TYR A 73 -6.36 9.20 -12.21
CA TYR A 73 -6.49 10.41 -11.41
C TYR A 73 -6.26 10.10 -9.94
N ILE A 74 -5.36 10.87 -9.34
CA ILE A 74 -5.02 10.76 -7.91
C ILE A 74 -5.09 12.18 -7.33
N ILE A 75 -5.82 12.35 -6.24
CA ILE A 75 -5.92 13.68 -5.61
C ILE A 75 -4.53 14.15 -5.18
N PRO A 76 -4.27 15.48 -5.22
CA PRO A 76 -2.92 16.01 -4.99
C PRO A 76 -2.28 15.59 -3.67
N ALA A 77 -3.02 15.55 -2.57
CA ALA A 77 -2.47 15.15 -1.27
C ALA A 77 -1.91 13.73 -1.30
N ILE A 78 -2.59 12.82 -1.98
CA ILE A 78 -2.15 11.43 -2.10
C ILE A 78 -1.02 11.31 -3.10
N ARG A 79 -1.09 12.06 -4.20
CA ARG A 79 0.00 12.08 -5.18
C ARG A 79 1.30 12.53 -4.53
N ASP A 80 1.26 13.58 -3.71
CA ASP A 80 2.43 14.08 -3.00
C ASP A 80 3.00 13.02 -2.06
N LEU A 81 2.12 12.32 -1.36
CA LEU A 81 2.51 11.25 -0.44
C LEU A 81 3.26 10.13 -1.18
N ILE A 82 2.74 9.70 -2.32
CA ILE A 82 3.36 8.66 -3.14
C ILE A 82 4.69 9.16 -3.72
N GLU A 83 4.73 10.39 -4.21
CA GLU A 83 5.97 10.97 -4.77
C GLU A 83 7.08 11.05 -3.73
N ARG A 84 6.75 11.39 -2.49
CA ARG A 84 7.74 11.44 -1.40
C ARG A 84 8.27 10.06 -1.02
N SER A 85 7.56 9.00 -1.41
CA SER A 85 7.96 7.62 -1.13
C SER A 85 8.89 7.04 -2.20
N ARG A 86 9.09 7.76 -3.28
CA ARG A 86 9.98 7.33 -4.37
C ARG A 86 11.45 7.46 -4.00
#